data_5c7895f8c82f701e0a845ae2cab4ca45
#
_entry.id   5c7895f8c82f701e0a845ae2cab4ca45
#
_cell.length_a   1.000
_cell.length_b   1.000
_cell.length_c   1.000
_cell.angle_alpha   90.00
_cell.angle_beta   90.00
_cell.angle_gamma   90.00
#
_symmetry.space_group_name_H-M   'P 1'
#
loop_
_entity.id
_entity.type
_entity.pdbx_description
1 polymer ?
#
loop_
_entity_poly.entity_id
_entity_poly.type
_entity_poly.pdbx_seq_one_letter_code
_entity_poly.pdbx_strand_id
1 'polypeptide(L)'
;MDQGFNLLDTAQFYDTSRYLRPALDEIRQRNLNFPIICSKTLEEGYSETEAAVLECLEQLDIDAVDLFLLHEVRGTEDFYARKDAWQSLCDLKAKGLIKAIGISTHHVDACAEMAVISECDVVFTLINRDGMGIRKGLEPGTREEMEAAIRKCADAGKGIFTMKAFGGGNLIHDYRSCLEYAAGIPGNTSVMIGMADTEQVDRAVEFFSGHLSADYKPDVSNKRLMVDQSDCEGCGTCKNRCVSEAIFWNENGLAEIDPKKCVHCGYCAPVCPVRAIIFL
;
A
#
# COMPACT_ATOMS: atom_id res chain seq x y z
N MET A 1 16.93 -1.85 -9.01
CA MET A 1 17.18 -1.06 -10.22
C MET A 1 17.78 -1.90 -11.35
N ASP A 2 18.87 -2.60 -11.11
CA ASP A 2 19.51 -3.44 -12.14
C ASP A 2 18.57 -4.49 -12.77
N GLN A 3 17.54 -4.90 -12.06
CA GLN A 3 16.57 -5.91 -12.48
C GLN A 3 15.23 -5.33 -12.99
N GLY A 4 15.16 -4.01 -13.23
CA GLY A 4 14.00 -3.38 -13.85
C GLY A 4 12.95 -2.81 -12.91
N PHE A 5 13.10 -2.93 -11.58
CA PHE A 5 12.27 -2.17 -10.65
C PHE A 5 12.54 -0.68 -10.81
N ASN A 6 11.50 0.13 -10.90
CA ASN A 6 11.63 1.55 -11.15
C ASN A 6 10.80 2.43 -10.22
N LEU A 7 10.04 1.86 -9.29
CA LEU A 7 9.21 2.58 -8.33
C LEU A 7 9.49 2.08 -6.92
N LEU A 8 9.82 3.01 -6.02
CA LEU A 8 10.00 2.76 -4.58
C LEU A 8 8.88 3.46 -3.82
N ASP A 9 8.21 2.71 -2.96
CA ASP A 9 7.14 3.20 -2.11
C ASP A 9 7.60 3.33 -0.65
N THR A 10 7.34 4.49 -0.07
CA THR A 10 7.55 4.79 1.34
C THR A 10 6.43 5.68 1.88
N ALA A 11 6.52 6.06 3.13
CA ALA A 11 5.67 7.06 3.78
C ALA A 11 6.42 7.64 4.98
N GLN A 12 6.07 8.84 5.39
CA GLN A 12 6.58 9.48 6.61
C GLN A 12 6.48 8.53 7.82
N PHE A 13 5.35 7.87 7.96
CA PHE A 13 5.06 6.93 9.06
C PHE A 13 5.93 5.66 9.07
N TYR A 14 6.50 5.25 7.92
CA TYR A 14 7.23 3.97 7.82
C TYR A 14 8.65 4.01 8.39
N ASP A 15 9.23 5.18 8.63
CA ASP A 15 10.61 5.37 9.10
C ASP A 15 11.64 4.57 8.27
N THR A 16 11.42 4.52 6.95
CA THR A 16 12.28 3.75 6.02
C THR A 16 13.35 4.60 5.33
N SER A 17 13.34 5.92 5.50
CA SER A 17 14.32 6.86 4.91
C SER A 17 15.77 6.47 5.24
N ARG A 18 16.03 5.98 6.45
CA ARG A 18 17.36 5.48 6.89
C ARG A 18 17.88 4.30 6.07
N TYR A 19 17.02 3.56 5.40
CA TYR A 19 17.38 2.47 4.49
C TYR A 19 17.40 2.93 3.03
N LEU A 20 16.43 3.77 2.67
CA LEU A 20 16.30 4.28 1.30
C LEU A 20 17.45 5.22 0.94
N ARG A 21 17.83 6.13 1.84
CA ARG A 21 18.91 7.10 1.57
C ARG A 21 20.21 6.43 1.15
N PRO A 22 20.79 5.47 1.89
CA PRO A 22 22.01 4.78 1.48
C PRO A 22 21.85 4.04 0.14
N ALA A 23 20.66 3.46 -0.12
CA ALA A 23 20.38 2.79 -1.39
C ALA A 23 20.34 3.77 -2.57
N LEU A 24 19.75 4.96 -2.39
CA LEU A 24 19.73 6.02 -3.39
C LEU A 24 21.13 6.57 -3.67
N ASP A 25 21.97 6.71 -2.64
CA ASP A 25 23.36 7.12 -2.78
C ASP A 25 24.18 6.09 -3.56
N GLU A 26 23.98 4.79 -3.32
CA GLU A 26 24.60 3.73 -4.12
C GLU A 26 24.13 3.76 -5.58
N ILE A 27 22.84 3.97 -5.84
CA ILE A 27 22.28 4.13 -7.19
C ILE A 27 22.98 5.28 -7.93
N ARG A 28 23.17 6.43 -7.26
CA ARG A 28 23.90 7.59 -7.82
C ARG A 28 25.36 7.25 -8.12
N GLN A 29 26.08 6.65 -7.15
CA GLN A 29 27.50 6.29 -7.30
C GLN A 29 27.71 5.29 -8.43
N ARG A 30 26.79 4.35 -8.62
CA ARG A 30 26.84 3.35 -9.69
C ARG A 30 26.29 3.86 -11.02
N ASN A 31 25.82 5.12 -11.08
CA ASN A 31 25.22 5.73 -12.27
C ASN A 31 24.07 4.90 -12.87
N LEU A 32 23.24 4.31 -12.00
CA LEU A 32 22.06 3.56 -12.38
C LEU A 32 20.87 4.51 -12.62
N ASN A 33 19.82 4.00 -13.29
CA ASN A 33 18.58 4.74 -13.43
C ASN A 33 17.98 5.04 -12.05
N PHE A 34 17.72 6.32 -11.77
CA PHE A 34 17.12 6.73 -10.52
C PHE A 34 15.65 6.29 -10.48
N PRO A 35 15.17 5.72 -9.37
CA PRO A 35 13.81 5.26 -9.27
C PRO A 35 12.82 6.42 -9.17
N ILE A 36 11.58 6.18 -9.53
CA ILE A 36 10.43 6.98 -9.13
C ILE A 36 10.22 6.76 -7.64
N ILE A 37 10.11 7.83 -6.88
CA ILE A 37 9.88 7.77 -5.43
C ILE A 37 8.46 8.20 -5.13
N CYS A 38 7.73 7.33 -4.43
CA CYS A 38 6.43 7.64 -3.86
C CYS A 38 6.55 7.75 -2.34
N SER A 39 6.15 8.89 -1.78
CA SER A 39 5.99 9.07 -0.34
C SER A 39 4.59 9.54 0.00
N LYS A 40 4.24 9.55 1.30
CA LYS A 40 2.88 9.81 1.78
C LYS A 40 2.91 10.41 3.17
N THR A 41 1.86 11.15 3.54
CA THR A 41 1.67 11.65 4.90
C THR A 41 0.24 11.45 5.38
N LEU A 42 0.08 11.25 6.68
CA LEU A 42 -1.22 11.19 7.37
C LEU A 42 -1.69 12.58 7.84
N GLU A 43 -0.88 13.61 7.64
CA GLU A 43 -1.19 14.96 8.11
C GLU A 43 -2.48 15.51 7.47
N GLU A 44 -3.19 16.33 8.24
CA GLU A 44 -4.49 16.90 7.86
C GLU A 44 -4.39 18.40 7.57
N GLY A 45 -3.42 19.06 8.20
CA GLY A 45 -3.22 20.51 8.08
C GLY A 45 -2.26 20.90 6.95
N TYR A 46 -2.33 22.16 6.55
CA TYR A 46 -1.48 22.73 5.49
C TYR A 46 -0.01 22.73 5.89
N SER A 47 0.32 23.29 7.05
CA SER A 47 1.71 23.47 7.50
C SER A 47 2.39 22.15 7.84
N GLU A 48 1.65 21.23 8.41
CA GLU A 48 2.12 19.88 8.77
C GLU A 48 2.43 19.08 7.52
N THR A 49 1.58 19.18 6.50
CA THR A 49 1.80 18.54 5.19
C THR A 49 3.02 19.14 4.47
N GLU A 50 3.17 20.47 4.48
CA GLU A 50 4.35 21.13 3.92
C GLU A 50 5.63 20.64 4.64
N ALA A 51 5.60 20.58 5.97
CA ALA A 51 6.75 20.06 6.75
C ALA A 51 7.06 18.60 6.40
N ALA A 52 6.05 17.73 6.24
CA ALA A 52 6.24 16.33 5.88
C ALA A 52 6.89 16.15 4.50
N VAL A 53 6.53 16.98 3.53
CA VAL A 53 7.17 16.97 2.21
C VAL A 53 8.62 17.42 2.30
N LEU A 54 8.89 18.53 2.98
CA LEU A 54 10.26 19.06 3.13
C LEU A 54 11.16 18.07 3.89
N GLU A 55 10.64 17.44 4.93
CA GLU A 55 11.32 16.36 5.66
C GLU A 55 11.68 15.20 4.73
N CYS A 56 10.75 14.75 3.90
CA CYS A 56 10.99 13.69 2.91
C CYS A 56 12.13 14.06 1.95
N LEU A 57 12.13 15.29 1.41
CA LEU A 57 13.18 15.76 0.51
C LEU A 57 14.55 15.78 1.19
N GLU A 58 14.63 16.29 2.43
CA GLU A 58 15.85 16.33 3.21
C GLU A 58 16.36 14.93 3.54
N GLN A 59 15.49 14.06 4.06
CA GLN A 59 15.87 12.71 4.47
C GLN A 59 16.37 11.86 3.31
N LEU A 60 15.80 12.01 2.11
CA LEU A 60 16.20 11.27 0.92
C LEU A 60 17.25 11.97 0.07
N ASP A 61 17.60 13.24 0.39
CA ASP A 61 18.51 14.10 -0.38
C ASP A 61 18.11 14.18 -1.85
N ILE A 62 16.91 14.60 -2.09
CA ILE A 62 16.33 14.82 -3.42
C ILE A 62 15.75 16.21 -3.51
N ASP A 63 15.84 16.83 -4.69
CA ASP A 63 15.31 18.19 -4.94
C ASP A 63 13.79 18.20 -5.10
N ALA A 64 13.23 17.09 -5.58
CA ALA A 64 11.79 16.90 -5.76
C ALA A 64 11.43 15.42 -5.61
N VAL A 65 10.25 15.15 -5.02
CA VAL A 65 9.68 13.80 -4.96
C VAL A 65 8.75 13.57 -6.17
N ASP A 66 8.79 12.36 -6.74
CA ASP A 66 7.98 12.07 -7.94
C ASP A 66 6.49 12.01 -7.61
N LEU A 67 6.12 11.26 -6.57
CA LEU A 67 4.74 11.09 -6.13
C LEU A 67 4.65 11.41 -4.64
N PHE A 68 3.72 12.29 -4.24
CA PHE A 68 3.41 12.50 -2.83
C PHE A 68 1.91 12.43 -2.60
N LEU A 69 1.47 11.56 -1.67
CA LEU A 69 0.07 11.21 -1.51
C LEU A 69 -0.47 11.58 -0.11
N LEU A 70 -1.76 11.90 -0.04
CA LEU A 70 -2.48 11.76 1.22
C LEU A 70 -2.60 10.27 1.54
N HIS A 71 -2.09 9.88 2.72
CA HIS A 71 -2.01 8.48 3.14
C HIS A 71 -3.33 8.00 3.74
N GLU A 72 -3.76 6.80 3.38
CA GLU A 72 -4.92 6.10 3.97
C GLU A 72 -6.21 6.93 3.95
N VAL A 73 -6.57 7.55 2.85
CA VAL A 73 -7.84 8.27 2.76
C VAL A 73 -9.00 7.28 2.92
N ARG A 74 -9.80 7.46 3.99
CA ARG A 74 -10.80 6.51 4.48
C ARG A 74 -12.22 6.80 4.00
N GLY A 75 -12.37 7.34 2.81
CA GLY A 75 -13.65 7.68 2.18
C GLY A 75 -13.66 9.10 1.66
N THR A 76 -14.75 9.46 1.00
CA THR A 76 -14.94 10.79 0.43
C THR A 76 -14.96 11.89 1.50
N GLU A 77 -15.60 11.64 2.65
CA GLU A 77 -15.67 12.60 3.74
C GLU A 77 -14.29 12.90 4.33
N ASP A 78 -13.46 11.89 4.54
CA ASP A 78 -12.09 12.04 5.03
C ASP A 78 -11.23 12.86 4.06
N PHE A 79 -11.35 12.61 2.75
CA PHE A 79 -10.67 13.43 1.75
C PHE A 79 -11.02 14.91 1.88
N TYR A 80 -12.30 15.24 1.99
CA TYR A 80 -12.73 16.64 2.11
C TYR A 80 -12.42 17.26 3.47
N ALA A 81 -12.35 16.47 4.55
CA ALA A 81 -11.86 16.93 5.84
C ALA A 81 -10.38 17.37 5.78
N ARG A 82 -9.57 16.74 4.93
CA ARG A 82 -8.15 17.01 4.73
C ARG A 82 -7.87 17.98 3.57
N LYS A 83 -8.81 18.88 3.26
CA LYS A 83 -8.68 19.86 2.15
C LYS A 83 -7.47 20.79 2.28
N ASP A 84 -7.08 21.15 3.52
CA ASP A 84 -5.94 22.03 3.77
C ASP A 84 -4.62 21.30 3.47
N ALA A 85 -4.51 20.03 3.83
CA ALA A 85 -3.40 19.15 3.41
C ALA A 85 -3.35 19.00 1.87
N TRP A 86 -4.51 18.80 1.22
CA TRP A 86 -4.59 18.72 -0.23
C TRP A 86 -4.12 19.99 -0.91
N GLN A 87 -4.54 21.17 -0.40
CA GLN A 87 -4.09 22.45 -0.92
C GLN A 87 -2.57 22.62 -0.79
N SER A 88 -1.98 22.19 0.32
CA SER A 88 -0.53 22.20 0.51
C SER A 88 0.19 21.37 -0.56
N LEU A 89 -0.31 20.16 -0.86
CA LEU A 89 0.26 19.33 -1.94
C LEU A 89 0.16 20.03 -3.31
N CYS A 90 -0.97 20.67 -3.61
CA CYS A 90 -1.15 21.42 -4.86
C CYS A 90 -0.13 22.56 -4.99
N ASP A 91 0.07 23.33 -3.92
CA ASP A 91 1.00 24.45 -3.91
C ASP A 91 2.46 24.00 -4.00
N LEU A 92 2.81 22.89 -3.34
CA LEU A 92 4.15 22.30 -3.42
C LEU A 92 4.45 21.70 -4.80
N LYS A 93 3.43 21.13 -5.46
CA LYS A 93 3.51 20.71 -6.86
C LYS A 93 3.73 21.93 -7.77
N ALA A 94 3.01 23.02 -7.58
CA ALA A 94 3.20 24.25 -8.34
C ALA A 94 4.60 24.87 -8.14
N LYS A 95 5.21 24.69 -6.95
CA LYS A 95 6.60 25.06 -6.64
C LYS A 95 7.63 24.10 -7.25
N GLY A 96 7.23 22.96 -7.82
CA GLY A 96 8.10 21.95 -8.41
C GLY A 96 8.78 21.00 -7.41
N LEU A 97 8.37 21.01 -6.13
CA LEU A 97 8.88 20.12 -5.10
C LEU A 97 8.22 18.74 -5.14
N ILE A 98 7.06 18.63 -5.77
CA ILE A 98 6.34 17.37 -6.03
C ILE A 98 6.02 17.32 -7.53
N LYS A 99 6.24 16.19 -8.21
CA LYS A 99 5.90 16.04 -9.62
C LYS A 99 4.45 15.64 -9.85
N ALA A 100 3.90 14.75 -9.01
CA ALA A 100 2.50 14.33 -9.09
C ALA A 100 1.94 14.05 -7.68
N ILE A 101 0.66 14.42 -7.49
CA ILE A 101 -0.06 14.27 -6.23
C ILE A 101 -1.24 13.32 -6.36
N GLY A 102 -1.67 12.76 -5.26
CA GLY A 102 -2.81 11.85 -5.22
C GLY A 102 -3.13 11.34 -3.82
N ILE A 103 -3.80 10.22 -3.78
CA ILE A 103 -4.16 9.56 -2.53
C ILE A 103 -3.72 8.10 -2.51
N SER A 104 -3.52 7.54 -1.30
CA SER A 104 -3.57 6.11 -1.08
C SER A 104 -4.84 5.74 -0.33
N THR A 105 -5.50 4.65 -0.72
CA THR A 105 -6.78 4.28 -0.13
C THR A 105 -7.09 2.79 -0.21
N HIS A 106 -7.88 2.30 0.74
CA HIS A 106 -8.54 1.00 0.73
C HIS A 106 -10.05 1.13 0.40
N HIS A 107 -10.55 2.37 0.21
CA HIS A 107 -11.97 2.68 0.10
C HIS A 107 -12.40 2.94 -1.34
N VAL A 108 -13.47 2.27 -1.76
CA VAL A 108 -14.07 2.38 -3.10
C VAL A 108 -14.51 3.81 -3.40
N ASP A 109 -15.18 4.44 -2.45
CA ASP A 109 -15.72 5.80 -2.59
C ASP A 109 -14.60 6.85 -2.69
N ALA A 110 -13.55 6.76 -1.86
CA ALA A 110 -12.38 7.63 -1.99
C ALA A 110 -11.67 7.45 -3.34
N CYS A 111 -11.49 6.20 -3.78
CA CYS A 111 -10.90 5.93 -5.09
C CYS A 111 -11.75 6.54 -6.22
N ALA A 112 -13.07 6.28 -6.22
CA ALA A 112 -13.98 6.75 -7.27
C ALA A 112 -14.10 8.28 -7.32
N GLU A 113 -13.95 8.97 -6.17
CA GLU A 113 -13.97 10.43 -6.07
C GLU A 113 -12.81 11.08 -6.82
N MET A 114 -11.64 10.45 -6.83
CA MET A 114 -10.47 11.02 -7.50
C MET A 114 -10.64 11.17 -9.01
N ALA A 115 -11.59 10.49 -9.61
CA ALA A 115 -11.88 10.67 -11.03
C ALA A 115 -12.39 12.09 -11.38
N VAL A 116 -12.99 12.79 -10.41
CA VAL A 116 -13.55 14.15 -10.62
C VAL A 116 -12.67 15.25 -10.02
N ILE A 117 -11.66 14.90 -9.25
CA ILE A 117 -10.71 15.87 -8.69
C ILE A 117 -9.65 16.17 -9.75
N SER A 118 -9.70 17.37 -10.33
CA SER A 118 -8.84 17.79 -11.44
C SER A 118 -7.36 17.75 -11.10
N GLU A 119 -6.99 18.15 -9.89
CA GLU A 119 -5.62 18.24 -9.39
C GLU A 119 -4.99 16.88 -9.09
N CYS A 120 -5.81 15.84 -8.92
CA CYS A 120 -5.33 14.48 -8.67
C CYS A 120 -4.66 13.90 -9.91
N ASP A 121 -3.41 13.50 -9.79
CA ASP A 121 -2.65 12.86 -10.88
C ASP A 121 -2.70 11.33 -10.77
N VAL A 122 -2.63 10.80 -9.54
CA VAL A 122 -2.46 9.37 -9.31
C VAL A 122 -3.32 8.85 -8.15
N VAL A 123 -3.71 7.58 -8.25
CA VAL A 123 -4.41 6.86 -7.17
C VAL A 123 -3.68 5.57 -6.87
N PHE A 124 -3.30 5.41 -5.61
CA PHE A 124 -2.70 4.20 -5.06
C PHE A 124 -3.73 3.43 -4.25
N THR A 125 -4.30 2.37 -4.81
CA THR A 125 -5.43 1.69 -4.19
C THR A 125 -5.19 0.23 -3.89
N LEU A 126 -5.84 -0.27 -2.83
CA LEU A 126 -5.85 -1.68 -2.49
C LEU A 126 -6.74 -2.44 -3.46
N ILE A 127 -6.20 -3.50 -4.05
CA ILE A 127 -6.99 -4.51 -4.74
C ILE A 127 -6.28 -5.86 -4.76
N ASN A 128 -7.04 -6.93 -4.64
CA ASN A 128 -6.56 -8.29 -4.81
C ASN A 128 -7.68 -9.19 -5.33
N ARG A 129 -7.31 -10.37 -5.80
CA ARG A 129 -8.21 -11.34 -6.44
C ARG A 129 -9.44 -11.68 -5.59
N ASP A 130 -9.30 -11.72 -4.27
CA ASP A 130 -10.35 -12.15 -3.34
C ASP A 130 -11.09 -10.96 -2.67
N GLY A 131 -10.76 -9.71 -3.06
CA GLY A 131 -11.40 -8.51 -2.51
C GLY A 131 -11.09 -8.23 -1.04
N MET A 132 -10.04 -8.86 -0.51
CA MET A 132 -9.67 -8.76 0.90
C MET A 132 -9.22 -7.34 1.27
N GLY A 133 -9.88 -6.72 2.26
CA GLY A 133 -9.52 -5.40 2.79
C GLY A 133 -10.15 -4.21 2.06
N ILE A 134 -10.94 -4.45 1.03
CA ILE A 134 -11.67 -3.37 0.36
C ILE A 134 -12.80 -2.87 1.27
N ARG A 135 -12.93 -1.53 1.35
CA ARG A 135 -13.91 -0.84 2.18
C ARG A 135 -14.81 0.06 1.33
N LYS A 136 -16.02 0.31 1.83
CA LYS A 136 -16.96 1.29 1.29
C LYS A 136 -17.67 1.98 2.45
N GLY A 137 -17.24 3.18 2.78
CA GLY A 137 -17.62 3.81 4.04
C GLY A 137 -17.22 2.91 5.22
N LEU A 138 -18.15 2.61 6.12
CA LEU A 138 -17.92 1.73 7.28
C LEU A 138 -18.09 0.23 6.96
N GLU A 139 -18.60 -0.12 5.78
CA GLU A 139 -18.90 -1.50 5.39
C GLU A 139 -17.77 -2.10 4.54
N PRO A 140 -17.68 -3.44 4.44
CA PRO A 140 -16.83 -4.08 3.45
C PRO A 140 -17.28 -3.69 2.03
N GLY A 141 -16.30 -3.30 1.19
CA GLY A 141 -16.51 -3.15 -0.24
C GLY A 141 -16.21 -4.45 -0.99
N THR A 142 -16.61 -4.52 -2.26
CA THR A 142 -16.34 -5.66 -3.12
C THR A 142 -15.20 -5.39 -4.11
N ARG A 143 -14.65 -6.46 -4.63
CA ARG A 143 -13.64 -6.41 -5.69
C ARG A 143 -14.18 -5.69 -6.93
N GLU A 144 -15.38 -6.03 -7.35
CA GLU A 144 -16.05 -5.48 -8.53
C GLU A 144 -16.29 -3.98 -8.40
N GLU A 145 -16.65 -3.51 -7.19
CA GLU A 145 -16.79 -2.08 -6.91
C GLU A 145 -15.45 -1.34 -7.02
N MET A 146 -14.37 -1.91 -6.49
CA MET A 146 -13.04 -1.30 -6.60
C MET A 146 -12.52 -1.33 -8.04
N GLU A 147 -12.74 -2.41 -8.80
CA GLU A 147 -12.42 -2.46 -10.24
C GLU A 147 -13.15 -1.36 -11.02
N ALA A 148 -14.42 -1.11 -10.69
CA ALA A 148 -15.20 -0.04 -11.31
C ALA A 148 -14.66 1.35 -10.94
N ALA A 149 -14.24 1.56 -9.69
CA ALA A 149 -13.61 2.81 -9.24
C ALA A 149 -12.27 3.05 -9.92
N ILE A 150 -11.43 2.03 -10.04
CA ILE A 150 -10.15 2.07 -10.77
C ILE A 150 -10.39 2.46 -12.23
N ARG A 151 -11.33 1.80 -12.90
CA ARG A 151 -11.66 2.10 -14.30
C ARG A 151 -12.11 3.55 -14.46
N LYS A 152 -13.01 4.03 -13.58
CA LYS A 152 -13.48 5.42 -13.59
C LYS A 152 -12.32 6.43 -13.50
N CYS A 153 -11.33 6.16 -12.64
CA CYS A 153 -10.13 6.99 -12.52
C CYS A 153 -9.25 6.90 -13.76
N ALA A 154 -9.02 5.70 -14.29
CA ALA A 154 -8.22 5.50 -15.50
C ALA A 154 -8.84 6.18 -16.72
N ASP A 155 -10.17 6.08 -16.89
CA ASP A 155 -10.93 6.76 -17.96
C ASP A 155 -10.86 8.30 -17.84
N ALA A 156 -10.69 8.81 -16.61
CA ALA A 156 -10.46 10.23 -16.32
C ALA A 156 -8.97 10.65 -16.48
N GLY A 157 -8.10 9.75 -16.95
CA GLY A 157 -6.68 10.03 -17.22
C GLY A 157 -5.79 10.01 -15.97
N LYS A 158 -6.27 9.46 -14.85
CA LYS A 158 -5.45 9.32 -13.63
C LYS A 158 -4.50 8.13 -13.75
N GLY A 159 -3.26 8.29 -13.28
CA GLY A 159 -2.34 7.17 -13.10
C GLY A 159 -2.82 6.24 -11.97
N ILE A 160 -2.83 4.93 -12.21
CA ILE A 160 -3.25 3.96 -11.20
C ILE A 160 -2.11 3.01 -10.90
N PHE A 161 -1.83 2.82 -9.64
CA PHE A 161 -1.01 1.70 -9.17
C PHE A 161 -1.65 1.06 -7.93
N THR A 162 -1.37 -0.23 -7.73
CA THR A 162 -2.13 -1.03 -6.79
C THR A 162 -1.26 -1.64 -5.70
N MET A 163 -1.86 -1.88 -4.54
CA MET A 163 -1.23 -2.51 -3.39
C MET A 163 -1.99 -3.74 -2.91
N LYS A 164 -1.32 -4.48 -2.03
CA LYS A 164 -1.87 -5.64 -1.31
C LYS A 164 -2.38 -6.75 -2.23
N ALA A 165 -1.71 -6.98 -3.39
CA ALA A 165 -2.03 -8.06 -4.32
C ALA A 165 -2.13 -9.44 -3.64
N PHE A 166 -1.35 -9.66 -2.58
CA PHE A 166 -1.39 -10.88 -1.76
C PHE A 166 -2.29 -10.78 -0.52
N GLY A 167 -3.18 -9.77 -0.42
CA GLY A 167 -4.09 -9.63 0.72
C GLY A 167 -3.38 -9.57 2.07
N GLY A 168 -2.26 -8.80 2.18
CA GLY A 168 -1.43 -8.78 3.38
C GLY A 168 -0.71 -10.13 3.62
N GLY A 169 -0.32 -10.83 2.57
CA GLY A 169 0.34 -12.13 2.61
C GLY A 169 -0.61 -13.34 2.69
N ASN A 170 -1.89 -13.13 2.99
CA ASN A 170 -2.85 -14.22 3.17
C ASN A 170 -3.11 -15.04 1.88
N LEU A 171 -2.86 -14.45 0.71
CA LEU A 171 -3.04 -15.07 -0.61
C LEU A 171 -1.71 -15.52 -1.24
N ILE A 172 -0.61 -15.47 -0.49
CA ILE A 172 0.73 -15.70 -1.03
C ILE A 172 0.91 -17.10 -1.64
N HIS A 173 0.15 -18.10 -1.17
CA HIS A 173 0.17 -19.45 -1.72
C HIS A 173 -0.27 -19.53 -3.19
N ASP A 174 -1.07 -18.56 -3.64
CA ASP A 174 -1.55 -18.41 -5.01
C ASP A 174 -0.76 -17.32 -5.77
N TYR A 175 0.55 -17.25 -5.55
CA TYR A 175 1.46 -16.18 -5.97
C TYR A 175 1.21 -15.70 -7.40
N ARG A 176 1.26 -16.64 -8.36
CA ARG A 176 1.10 -16.34 -9.79
C ARG A 176 -0.27 -15.72 -10.08
N SER A 177 -1.35 -16.38 -9.67
CA SER A 177 -2.70 -15.92 -9.99
C SER A 177 -3.06 -14.58 -9.32
N CYS A 178 -2.48 -14.30 -8.15
CA CYS A 178 -2.64 -13.00 -7.49
C CYS A 178 -1.96 -11.87 -8.27
N LEU A 179 -0.75 -12.11 -8.78
CA LEU A 179 -0.03 -11.13 -9.59
C LEU A 179 -0.64 -10.97 -10.99
N GLU A 180 -1.03 -12.07 -11.64
CA GLU A 180 -1.74 -12.03 -12.93
C GLU A 180 -3.03 -11.20 -12.83
N TYR A 181 -3.79 -11.41 -11.76
CA TYR A 181 -4.99 -10.62 -11.49
C TYR A 181 -4.65 -9.14 -11.30
N ALA A 182 -3.76 -8.79 -10.38
CA ALA A 182 -3.45 -7.40 -10.07
C ALA A 182 -2.83 -6.65 -11.27
N ALA A 183 -1.92 -7.30 -12.01
CA ALA A 183 -1.30 -6.73 -13.20
C ALA A 183 -2.28 -6.63 -14.38
N GLY A 184 -3.27 -7.53 -14.44
CA GLY A 184 -4.27 -7.59 -15.51
C GLY A 184 -5.44 -6.61 -15.35
N ILE A 185 -5.54 -5.86 -14.26
CA ILE A 185 -6.63 -4.90 -14.07
C ILE A 185 -6.52 -3.76 -15.09
N PRO A 186 -7.58 -3.51 -15.89
CA PRO A 186 -7.57 -2.44 -16.87
C PRO A 186 -7.33 -1.07 -16.23
N GLY A 187 -6.32 -0.34 -16.73
CA GLY A 187 -5.92 0.96 -16.20
C GLY A 187 -4.87 0.92 -15.09
N ASN A 188 -4.60 -0.25 -14.49
CA ASN A 188 -3.49 -0.39 -13.56
C ASN A 188 -2.14 -0.36 -14.29
N THR A 189 -1.22 0.48 -13.86
CA THR A 189 0.10 0.67 -14.49
C THR A 189 1.25 0.04 -13.69
N SER A 190 1.04 -0.24 -12.41
CA SER A 190 2.05 -0.83 -11.54
C SER A 190 1.43 -1.59 -10.37
N VAL A 191 2.09 -2.66 -9.92
CA VAL A 191 1.72 -3.43 -8.74
C VAL A 191 2.81 -3.27 -7.69
N MET A 192 2.45 -2.70 -6.54
CA MET A 192 3.37 -2.57 -5.41
C MET A 192 3.40 -3.88 -4.62
N ILE A 193 4.60 -4.43 -4.46
CA ILE A 193 4.85 -5.70 -3.77
C ILE A 193 5.87 -5.45 -2.66
N GLY A 194 5.51 -5.80 -1.42
CA GLY A 194 6.47 -5.90 -0.32
C GLY A 194 7.30 -7.17 -0.46
N MET A 195 8.62 -7.03 -0.34
CA MET A 195 9.57 -8.13 -0.44
C MET A 195 10.51 -8.09 0.75
N ALA A 196 10.70 -9.23 1.43
CA ALA A 196 11.50 -9.32 2.64
C ALA A 196 12.97 -9.68 2.37
N ASP A 197 13.27 -10.24 1.23
CA ASP A 197 14.61 -10.71 0.85
C ASP A 197 14.84 -10.64 -0.66
N THR A 198 16.09 -10.88 -1.07
CA THR A 198 16.50 -10.81 -2.48
C THR A 198 15.92 -11.92 -3.33
N GLU A 199 15.61 -13.09 -2.76
CA GLU A 199 14.96 -14.18 -3.50
C GLU A 199 13.56 -13.78 -3.94
N GLN A 200 12.79 -13.11 -3.07
CA GLN A 200 11.46 -12.59 -3.42
C GLN A 200 11.53 -11.53 -4.51
N VAL A 201 12.60 -10.70 -4.51
CA VAL A 201 12.88 -9.76 -5.61
C VAL A 201 13.09 -10.51 -6.91
N ASP A 202 13.97 -11.53 -6.92
CA ASP A 202 14.27 -12.32 -8.11
C ASP A 202 13.01 -13.02 -8.66
N ARG A 203 12.19 -13.61 -7.80
CA ARG A 203 10.91 -14.25 -8.19
C ARG A 203 9.92 -13.25 -8.79
N ALA A 204 9.83 -12.05 -8.25
CA ALA A 204 8.98 -11.01 -8.83
C ALA A 204 9.48 -10.57 -10.22
N VAL A 205 10.80 -10.42 -10.41
CA VAL A 205 11.41 -10.14 -11.72
C VAL A 205 11.10 -11.26 -12.71
N GLU A 206 11.29 -12.52 -12.31
CA GLU A 206 10.97 -13.67 -13.15
C GLU A 206 9.49 -13.69 -13.56
N PHE A 207 8.59 -13.35 -12.65
CA PHE A 207 7.17 -13.26 -12.97
C PHE A 207 6.89 -12.21 -14.05
N PHE A 208 7.33 -10.97 -13.84
CA PHE A 208 7.05 -9.86 -14.75
C PHE A 208 7.82 -9.97 -16.09
N SER A 209 8.92 -10.69 -16.12
CA SER A 209 9.64 -11.04 -17.37
C SER A 209 9.15 -12.29 -18.06
N GLY A 210 8.16 -12.99 -17.50
CA GLY A 210 7.58 -14.21 -18.08
C GLY A 210 8.42 -15.49 -17.88
N HIS A 211 9.42 -15.47 -17.00
CA HIS A 211 10.35 -16.57 -16.77
C HIS A 211 10.07 -17.36 -15.48
N LEU A 212 9.11 -16.94 -14.64
CA LEU A 212 8.78 -17.65 -13.41
C LEU A 212 8.27 -19.06 -13.71
N SER A 213 8.83 -20.07 -13.03
CA SER A 213 8.36 -21.45 -13.17
C SER A 213 6.86 -21.57 -12.88
N ALA A 214 6.15 -22.40 -13.68
CA ALA A 214 4.73 -22.66 -13.47
C ALA A 214 4.44 -23.31 -12.11
N ASP A 215 5.38 -24.08 -11.58
CA ASP A 215 5.26 -24.80 -10.32
C ASP A 215 5.80 -24.01 -9.13
N TYR A 216 6.21 -22.74 -9.33
CA TYR A 216 6.74 -21.93 -8.25
C TYR A 216 5.73 -21.76 -7.12
N LYS A 217 6.17 -22.05 -5.90
CA LYS A 217 5.46 -21.80 -4.66
C LYS A 217 6.40 -21.09 -3.69
N PRO A 218 5.98 -19.93 -3.13
CA PRO A 218 6.78 -19.24 -2.13
C PRO A 218 7.02 -20.12 -0.90
N ASP A 219 8.22 -20.07 -0.35
CA ASP A 219 8.48 -20.62 0.98
C ASP A 219 7.86 -19.69 2.04
N VAL A 220 6.94 -20.22 2.80
CA VAL A 220 6.24 -19.52 3.88
C VAL A 220 6.53 -20.12 5.25
N SER A 221 7.48 -21.03 5.36
CA SER A 221 7.80 -21.76 6.59
C SER A 221 8.19 -20.85 7.76
N ASN A 222 8.81 -19.70 7.47
CA ASN A 222 9.24 -18.71 8.45
C ASN A 222 8.22 -17.58 8.67
N LYS A 223 7.10 -17.59 7.95
CA LYS A 223 6.09 -16.54 8.05
C LYS A 223 5.21 -16.72 9.27
N ARG A 224 4.72 -15.60 9.81
CA ARG A 224 3.86 -15.56 11.01
C ARG A 224 2.62 -14.72 10.75
N LEU A 225 1.53 -15.11 11.39
CA LEU A 225 0.35 -14.27 11.45
C LEU A 225 0.57 -13.15 12.48
N MET A 226 0.36 -11.92 12.05
CA MET A 226 0.45 -10.72 12.88
C MET A 226 -0.80 -9.87 12.71
N VAL A 227 -1.00 -8.93 13.63
CA VAL A 227 -2.00 -7.88 13.48
C VAL A 227 -1.29 -6.61 13.09
N ASP A 228 -1.63 -6.07 11.94
CA ASP A 228 -1.22 -4.72 11.55
C ASP A 228 -1.95 -3.73 12.47
N GLN A 229 -1.18 -3.08 13.33
CA GLN A 229 -1.73 -2.19 14.36
C GLN A 229 -2.29 -0.90 13.77
N SER A 230 -1.83 -0.49 12.59
CA SER A 230 -2.35 0.70 11.90
C SER A 230 -3.73 0.47 11.29
N ASP A 231 -4.00 -0.76 10.85
CA ASP A 231 -5.29 -1.16 10.27
C ASP A 231 -6.28 -1.65 11.33
N CYS A 232 -5.82 -2.04 12.54
CA CYS A 232 -6.66 -2.67 13.54
C CYS A 232 -7.62 -1.67 14.24
N GLU A 233 -8.92 -1.95 14.19
CA GLU A 233 -9.97 -1.15 14.86
C GLU A 233 -10.39 -1.71 16.24
N GLY A 234 -9.74 -2.74 16.77
CA GLY A 234 -10.09 -3.31 18.08
C GLY A 234 -11.45 -4.02 18.15
N CYS A 235 -12.09 -4.36 17.02
CA CYS A 235 -13.47 -4.87 16.99
C CYS A 235 -13.67 -6.27 17.61
N GLY A 236 -12.61 -7.08 17.80
CA GLY A 236 -12.64 -8.37 18.47
C GLY A 236 -13.10 -9.56 17.65
N THR A 237 -13.53 -9.40 16.42
CA THR A 237 -14.04 -10.51 15.58
C THR A 237 -13.02 -11.62 15.41
N CYS A 238 -11.74 -11.29 15.22
CA CYS A 238 -10.64 -12.24 15.13
C CYS A 238 -10.42 -13.02 16.43
N LYS A 239 -10.53 -12.36 17.59
CA LYS A 239 -10.39 -12.99 18.91
C LYS A 239 -11.48 -14.03 19.16
N ASN A 240 -12.73 -13.68 18.85
CA ASN A 240 -13.87 -14.59 18.98
C ASN A 240 -13.76 -15.82 18.06
N ARG A 241 -13.00 -15.70 16.96
CA ARG A 241 -12.78 -16.80 15.99
C ARG A 241 -11.56 -17.66 16.33
N CYS A 242 -10.68 -17.19 17.19
CA CYS A 242 -9.42 -17.88 17.49
C CYS A 242 -9.63 -19.15 18.32
N VAL A 243 -9.47 -20.32 17.71
CA VAL A 243 -9.66 -21.64 18.36
C VAL A 243 -8.55 -21.98 19.36
N SER A 244 -7.38 -21.34 19.27
CA SER A 244 -6.24 -21.53 20.16
C SER A 244 -6.11 -20.44 21.23
N GLU A 245 -7.06 -19.52 21.29
CA GLU A 245 -7.06 -18.36 22.21
C GLU A 245 -5.74 -17.56 22.17
N ALA A 246 -5.12 -17.49 21.00
CA ALA A 246 -3.86 -16.81 20.80
C ALA A 246 -4.02 -15.28 20.66
N ILE A 247 -5.24 -14.77 20.47
CA ILE A 247 -5.49 -13.33 20.24
C ILE A 247 -5.92 -12.66 21.54
N PHE A 248 -5.21 -11.60 21.90
CA PHE A 248 -5.46 -10.80 23.10
C PHE A 248 -5.49 -9.30 22.77
N TRP A 249 -5.91 -8.48 23.73
CA TRP A 249 -5.87 -7.02 23.61
C TRP A 249 -4.58 -6.47 24.19
N ASN A 250 -3.89 -5.65 23.42
CA ASN A 250 -2.76 -4.88 23.93
C ASN A 250 -3.24 -3.67 24.77
N GLU A 251 -2.31 -2.90 25.29
CA GLU A 251 -2.58 -1.71 26.10
C GLU A 251 -3.39 -0.63 25.38
N ASN A 252 -3.37 -0.58 24.05
CA ASN A 252 -4.13 0.34 23.22
C ASN A 252 -5.52 -0.20 22.85
N GLY A 253 -5.92 -1.35 23.36
CA GLY A 253 -7.19 -2.00 23.03
C GLY A 253 -7.25 -2.61 21.63
N LEU A 254 -6.10 -2.77 20.97
CA LEU A 254 -5.98 -3.40 19.66
C LEU A 254 -5.64 -4.87 19.80
N ALA A 255 -6.03 -5.68 18.81
CA ALA A 255 -5.73 -7.10 18.82
C ALA A 255 -4.24 -7.35 18.62
N GLU A 256 -3.71 -8.36 19.31
CA GLU A 256 -2.34 -8.86 19.15
C GLU A 256 -2.35 -10.39 19.19
N ILE A 257 -1.39 -11.03 18.51
CA ILE A 257 -1.29 -12.50 18.43
C ILE A 257 -0.09 -12.98 19.25
N ASP A 258 -0.37 -13.85 20.23
CA ASP A 258 0.67 -14.58 20.94
C ASP A 258 1.26 -15.67 20.03
N PRO A 259 2.53 -15.54 19.59
CA PRO A 259 3.14 -16.50 18.68
C PRO A 259 3.35 -17.88 19.30
N LYS A 260 3.34 -17.99 20.64
CA LYS A 260 3.50 -19.28 21.34
C LYS A 260 2.20 -20.08 21.38
N LYS A 261 1.05 -19.40 21.28
CA LYS A 261 -0.28 -20.01 21.27
C LYS A 261 -0.83 -20.19 19.86
N CYS A 262 -0.36 -19.37 18.92
CA CYS A 262 -0.85 -19.38 17.54
C CYS A 262 -0.45 -20.68 16.83
N VAL A 263 -1.45 -21.43 16.35
CA VAL A 263 -1.27 -22.66 15.58
C VAL A 263 -1.32 -22.42 14.07
N HIS A 264 -1.26 -21.17 13.63
CA HIS A 264 -1.23 -20.72 12.23
C HIS A 264 -2.39 -21.27 11.37
N CYS A 265 -3.56 -21.53 11.97
CA CYS A 265 -4.74 -22.05 11.24
C CYS A 265 -5.38 -21.04 10.25
N GLY A 266 -5.07 -19.76 10.37
CA GLY A 266 -5.55 -18.71 9.45
C GLY A 266 -7.01 -18.27 9.61
N TYR A 267 -7.80 -18.88 10.52
CA TYR A 267 -9.23 -18.60 10.64
C TYR A 267 -9.59 -17.16 11.06
N CYS A 268 -8.63 -16.43 11.63
CA CYS A 268 -8.80 -15.04 12.04
C CYS A 268 -8.73 -14.05 10.86
N ALA A 269 -7.96 -14.36 9.82
CA ALA A 269 -7.75 -13.45 8.70
C ALA A 269 -9.03 -13.21 7.86
N PRO A 270 -9.81 -14.23 7.44
CA PRO A 270 -11.04 -14.03 6.66
C PRO A 270 -12.13 -13.25 7.39
N VAL A 271 -12.15 -13.32 8.74
CA VAL A 271 -13.20 -12.65 9.53
C VAL A 271 -12.83 -11.26 9.99
N CYS A 272 -11.63 -10.78 9.72
CA CYS A 272 -11.22 -9.42 10.04
C CYS A 272 -11.84 -8.44 9.02
N PRO A 273 -12.73 -7.52 9.45
CA PRO A 273 -13.43 -6.63 8.54
C PRO A 273 -12.49 -5.64 7.86
N VAL A 274 -11.43 -5.23 8.56
CA VAL A 274 -10.41 -4.29 8.08
C VAL A 274 -9.15 -4.98 7.53
N ARG A 275 -9.10 -6.32 7.58
CA ARG A 275 -7.97 -7.13 7.10
C ARG A 275 -6.62 -6.81 7.75
N ALA A 276 -6.66 -6.39 9.00
CA ALA A 276 -5.47 -6.15 9.81
C ALA A 276 -4.66 -7.43 10.14
N ILE A 277 -5.19 -8.62 9.89
CA ILE A 277 -4.44 -9.87 10.07
C ILE A 277 -3.60 -10.13 8.82
N ILE A 278 -2.30 -10.04 8.98
CA ILE A 278 -1.31 -10.19 7.90
C ILE A 278 -0.42 -11.40 8.15
N PHE A 279 0.13 -11.95 7.09
CA PHE A 279 1.01 -13.12 7.12
C PHE A 279 2.39 -12.72 6.61
N LEU A 280 3.32 -12.46 7.53
CA LEU A 280 4.68 -11.96 7.27
C LEU A 280 5.74 -13.00 7.61
#